data_0270831aa8597cbb601df5fe0c1f9751
#
_entry.id   0270831aa8597cbb601df5fe0c1f9751
#
_cell.length_a   1.000
_cell.length_b   1.000
_cell.length_c   1.000
_cell.angle_alpha   90.00
_cell.angle_beta   90.00
_cell.angle_gamma   90.00
#
_symmetry.space_group_name_H-M   'P 1'
#
loop_
_entity.id
_entity.type
_entity.pdbx_description
1 polymer ?
#
loop_
_entity_poly.entity_id
_entity_poly.type
_entity_poly.pdbx_seq_one_letter_code
_entity_poly.pdbx_strand_id
1 'polypeptide(L)'
;MRPLPRLILQAATGLCLLSCTSSRTTTEKEALVDVVLHEYAVAESPGASIVVVKDGTVLYEKSFGAADLAEGRAITSKTNFRLASLTKQFTAMAILILVNDSKLSLNDPLTKFFPGFPGYGSGITVRHLLTHTSGILDYEPLLPDTQSVQIHDKDVLRLLSAVDTVYFKPGEEYRYSNSGYALLALIVEKTSGQSFAEFLKARIFAPLGMTGSIAFEEGISSVPNRAFGYSRTDTGWIFSDQSLTSAVLGDGGIYTSIIDLLLWDQSLSVGYLVPLYLLRECWKPATLNDGSTTGYGFGWALNLSGRYPRHSYTGSTRGFRNIIVRYPIQHLTIIILTNRNETDLTSLAEEIAEVFLD
;
A
#
# COMPACT_ATOMS: atom_id res chain seq x y z
N MET A 1 -48.50 65.60 -37.25
CA MET A 1 -48.55 64.11 -37.12
C MET A 1 -47.31 63.55 -37.82
N ARG A 2 -46.35 63.06 -37.01
CA ARG A 2 -45.12 62.42 -37.52
C ARG A 2 -45.31 60.90 -37.40
N PRO A 3 -44.94 60.07 -38.39
CA PRO A 3 -45.05 58.62 -38.27
C PRO A 3 -43.89 58.03 -37.47
N LEU A 4 -44.16 56.98 -36.62
CA LEU A 4 -43.23 56.17 -35.84
C LEU A 4 -42.37 55.24 -36.74
N PRO A 5 -41.10 55.02 -36.41
CA PRO A 5 -40.25 54.08 -37.16
C PRO A 5 -40.57 52.63 -36.76
N ARG A 6 -40.61 51.76 -37.79
CA ARG A 6 -40.72 50.28 -37.61
C ARG A 6 -39.43 49.70 -37.04
N LEU A 7 -39.53 49.00 -35.89
CA LEU A 7 -38.48 48.16 -35.38
C LEU A 7 -38.38 46.89 -36.24
N ILE A 8 -37.22 46.66 -36.84
CA ILE A 8 -36.85 45.37 -37.46
C ILE A 8 -36.27 44.48 -36.38
N LEU A 9 -36.99 43.40 -36.04
CA LEU A 9 -36.56 42.36 -35.14
C LEU A 9 -35.67 41.39 -35.94
N GLN A 10 -34.34 41.49 -35.79
CA GLN A 10 -33.42 40.47 -36.28
C GLN A 10 -33.43 39.30 -35.32
N ALA A 11 -33.97 38.16 -35.75
CA ALA A 11 -33.85 36.89 -35.04
C ALA A 11 -32.43 36.33 -35.22
N ALA A 12 -31.59 36.43 -34.19
CA ALA A 12 -30.31 35.74 -34.13
C ALA A 12 -30.57 34.28 -33.74
N THR A 13 -30.54 33.39 -34.74
CA THR A 13 -30.49 31.93 -34.51
C THR A 13 -29.12 31.55 -33.98
N GLY A 14 -28.98 31.53 -32.65
CA GLY A 14 -27.82 30.97 -31.97
C GLY A 14 -27.87 29.45 -32.09
N LEU A 15 -26.97 28.88 -32.89
CA LEU A 15 -26.71 27.45 -32.97
C LEU A 15 -25.96 27.06 -31.71
N CYS A 16 -26.66 26.60 -30.65
CA CYS A 16 -26.07 25.93 -29.53
C CYS A 16 -25.53 24.57 -29.99
N LEU A 17 -24.24 24.49 -30.29
CA LEU A 17 -23.53 23.24 -30.38
C LEU A 17 -23.47 22.63 -28.96
N LEU A 18 -24.47 21.82 -28.61
CA LEU A 18 -24.43 20.91 -27.51
C LEU A 18 -23.33 19.87 -27.82
N SER A 19 -22.15 20.10 -27.30
CA SER A 19 -21.11 19.08 -27.20
C SER A 19 -21.64 17.99 -26.28
N CYS A 20 -22.34 17.01 -26.85
CA CYS A 20 -22.61 15.74 -26.18
C CYS A 20 -21.27 15.00 -26.01
N THR A 21 -20.59 15.21 -24.90
CA THR A 21 -19.63 14.25 -24.41
C THR A 21 -20.46 13.07 -23.90
N SER A 22 -20.70 12.05 -24.75
CA SER A 22 -21.32 10.83 -24.30
C SER A 22 -20.37 10.17 -23.27
N SER A 23 -20.79 10.08 -22.03
CA SER A 23 -20.05 9.30 -21.03
C SER A 23 -20.01 7.85 -21.49
N ARG A 24 -18.79 7.26 -21.50
CA ARG A 24 -18.61 5.84 -21.85
C ARG A 24 -19.46 4.96 -20.94
N THR A 25 -20.06 3.94 -21.50
CA THR A 25 -20.78 2.91 -20.73
C THR A 25 -19.80 2.10 -19.86
N THR A 26 -20.30 1.43 -18.84
CA THR A 26 -19.47 0.53 -18.00
C THR A 26 -18.76 -0.53 -18.84
N THR A 27 -19.46 -1.16 -19.78
CA THR A 27 -18.89 -2.19 -20.68
C THR A 27 -17.79 -1.65 -21.58
N GLU A 28 -17.91 -0.41 -22.09
CA GLU A 28 -16.84 0.23 -22.87
C GLU A 28 -15.61 0.53 -22.00
N LYS A 29 -15.80 0.95 -20.75
CA LYS A 29 -14.71 1.16 -19.79
C LYS A 29 -14.00 -0.15 -19.43
N GLU A 30 -14.74 -1.23 -19.18
CA GLU A 30 -14.17 -2.55 -18.94
C GLU A 30 -13.32 -3.03 -20.12
N ALA A 31 -13.80 -2.88 -21.35
CA ALA A 31 -13.05 -3.25 -22.54
C ALA A 31 -11.74 -2.46 -22.70
N LEU A 32 -11.74 -1.17 -22.35
CA LEU A 32 -10.51 -0.36 -22.33
C LEU A 32 -9.51 -0.85 -21.28
N VAL A 33 -9.98 -1.21 -20.09
CA VAL A 33 -9.11 -1.79 -19.05
C VAL A 33 -8.55 -3.15 -19.50
N ASP A 34 -9.36 -3.99 -20.18
CA ASP A 34 -8.88 -5.26 -20.74
C ASP A 34 -7.75 -5.07 -21.77
N VAL A 35 -7.81 -4.01 -22.57
CA VAL A 35 -6.73 -3.66 -23.50
C VAL A 35 -5.45 -3.29 -22.75
N VAL A 36 -5.56 -2.49 -21.69
CA VAL A 36 -4.42 -2.09 -20.85
C VAL A 36 -3.78 -3.32 -20.17
N LEU A 37 -4.60 -4.29 -19.79
CA LEU A 37 -4.18 -5.50 -19.07
C LEU A 37 -3.81 -6.70 -19.96
N HIS A 38 -3.75 -6.53 -21.28
CA HIS A 38 -3.58 -7.64 -22.24
C HIS A 38 -2.32 -8.49 -21.96
N GLU A 39 -1.25 -7.91 -21.44
CA GLU A 39 -0.01 -8.64 -21.10
C GLU A 39 -0.18 -9.64 -19.95
N TYR A 40 -1.21 -9.49 -19.14
CA TYR A 40 -1.54 -10.44 -18.06
C TYR A 40 -2.45 -11.57 -18.53
N ALA A 41 -3.12 -11.42 -19.68
CA ALA A 41 -4.05 -12.40 -20.24
C ALA A 41 -3.36 -13.58 -20.96
N VAL A 42 -2.05 -13.75 -20.77
CA VAL A 42 -1.26 -14.82 -21.36
C VAL A 42 -1.42 -16.10 -20.53
N ALA A 43 -1.89 -17.18 -21.15
CA ALA A 43 -1.96 -18.48 -20.51
C ALA A 43 -0.57 -18.97 -20.07
N GLU A 44 -0.52 -19.77 -19.01
CA GLU A 44 0.74 -20.38 -18.48
C GLU A 44 1.82 -19.37 -18.10
N SER A 45 1.42 -18.13 -17.75
CA SER A 45 2.30 -17.12 -17.19
C SER A 45 1.83 -16.69 -15.80
N PRO A 46 2.74 -16.18 -14.94
CA PRO A 46 2.31 -15.47 -13.73
C PRO A 46 1.43 -14.28 -14.12
N GLY A 47 0.56 -13.86 -13.25
CA GLY A 47 -0.44 -12.89 -13.63
C GLY A 47 -0.76 -11.85 -12.57
N ALA A 48 -2.03 -11.42 -12.58
CA ALA A 48 -2.49 -10.36 -11.71
C ALA A 48 -3.95 -10.55 -11.28
N SER A 49 -4.31 -9.90 -10.17
CA SER A 49 -5.69 -9.67 -9.77
C SER A 49 -5.93 -8.17 -9.60
N ILE A 50 -6.97 -7.64 -10.22
CA ILE A 50 -7.22 -6.20 -10.31
C ILE A 50 -8.66 -5.90 -9.86
N VAL A 51 -8.82 -4.80 -9.10
CA VAL A 51 -10.14 -4.22 -8.81
C VAL A 51 -10.12 -2.72 -8.98
N VAL A 52 -11.19 -2.17 -9.57
CA VAL A 52 -11.48 -0.74 -9.63
C VAL A 52 -12.79 -0.49 -8.90
N VAL A 53 -12.76 0.42 -7.93
CA VAL A 53 -13.90 0.80 -7.11
C VAL A 53 -14.15 2.29 -7.23
N LYS A 54 -15.40 2.68 -7.49
CA LYS A 54 -15.83 4.08 -7.49
C LYS A 54 -17.12 4.24 -6.68
N ASP A 55 -17.16 5.22 -5.80
CA ASP A 55 -18.30 5.48 -4.90
C ASP A 55 -18.76 4.22 -4.13
N GLY A 56 -17.80 3.38 -3.71
CA GLY A 56 -18.05 2.12 -3.00
C GLY A 56 -18.55 0.97 -3.88
N THR A 57 -18.73 1.20 -5.20
CA THR A 57 -19.18 0.19 -6.15
C THR A 57 -18.00 -0.37 -6.95
N VAL A 58 -17.90 -1.69 -7.06
CA VAL A 58 -16.91 -2.35 -7.93
C VAL A 58 -17.34 -2.15 -9.39
N LEU A 59 -16.49 -1.47 -10.15
CA LEU A 59 -16.70 -1.20 -11.59
C LEU A 59 -15.92 -2.16 -12.48
N TYR A 60 -14.86 -2.77 -11.95
CA TYR A 60 -14.05 -3.75 -12.65
C TYR A 60 -13.41 -4.70 -11.64
N GLU A 61 -13.48 -6.00 -11.88
CA GLU A 61 -12.76 -7.02 -11.11
C GLU A 61 -12.40 -8.16 -12.07
N LYS A 62 -11.11 -8.41 -12.26
CA LYS A 62 -10.61 -9.56 -13.04
C LYS A 62 -9.33 -10.11 -12.47
N SER A 63 -9.12 -11.38 -12.73
CA SER A 63 -7.90 -12.12 -12.39
C SER A 63 -7.40 -12.85 -13.62
N PHE A 64 -6.08 -12.84 -13.82
CA PHE A 64 -5.40 -13.38 -15.01
C PHE A 64 -4.21 -14.22 -14.59
N GLY A 65 -3.84 -15.20 -15.41
CA GLY A 65 -2.63 -15.99 -15.28
C GLY A 65 -2.67 -17.03 -14.16
N ALA A 66 -1.50 -17.59 -13.84
CA ALA A 66 -1.33 -18.68 -12.89
C ALA A 66 -0.76 -18.16 -11.55
N ALA A 67 -1.38 -18.59 -10.46
CA ALA A 67 -0.87 -18.42 -9.08
C ALA A 67 0.31 -19.36 -8.81
N ASP A 68 0.32 -20.50 -9.49
CA ASP A 68 1.35 -21.53 -9.41
C ASP A 68 1.55 -22.13 -10.80
N LEU A 69 2.73 -21.92 -11.39
CA LEU A 69 3.06 -22.42 -12.72
C LEU A 69 3.29 -23.95 -12.71
N ALA A 70 3.79 -24.50 -11.60
CA ALA A 70 4.08 -25.92 -11.51
C ALA A 70 2.80 -26.76 -11.45
N GLU A 71 1.78 -26.26 -10.76
CA GLU A 71 0.49 -26.93 -10.62
C GLU A 71 -0.56 -26.44 -11.65
N GLY A 72 -0.25 -25.41 -12.45
CA GLY A 72 -1.19 -24.79 -13.38
C GLY A 72 -2.38 -24.14 -12.69
N ARG A 73 -2.24 -23.75 -11.43
CA ARG A 73 -3.33 -23.21 -10.61
C ARG A 73 -3.57 -21.74 -10.96
N ALA A 74 -4.78 -21.45 -11.44
CA ALA A 74 -5.16 -20.10 -11.86
C ALA A 74 -5.23 -19.10 -10.69
N ILE A 75 -4.96 -17.84 -10.97
CA ILE A 75 -5.28 -16.73 -10.09
C ILE A 75 -6.79 -16.51 -10.05
N THR A 76 -7.32 -16.24 -8.87
CA THR A 76 -8.70 -15.87 -8.60
C THR A 76 -8.73 -14.64 -7.69
N SER A 77 -9.89 -14.02 -7.51
CA SER A 77 -10.05 -12.91 -6.55
C SER A 77 -9.74 -13.30 -5.09
N LYS A 78 -9.68 -14.60 -4.78
CA LYS A 78 -9.31 -15.15 -3.47
C LYS A 78 -7.83 -15.56 -3.36
N THR A 79 -7.06 -15.40 -4.42
CA THR A 79 -5.64 -15.72 -4.41
C THR A 79 -4.88 -14.70 -3.53
N ASN A 80 -4.07 -15.22 -2.60
CA ASN A 80 -3.29 -14.40 -1.69
C ASN A 80 -1.89 -14.15 -2.24
N PHE A 81 -1.58 -12.87 -2.44
CA PHE A 81 -0.29 -12.38 -2.91
C PHE A 81 0.52 -11.82 -1.74
N ARG A 82 1.82 -11.94 -1.79
CA ARG A 82 2.71 -11.27 -0.85
C ARG A 82 2.71 -9.77 -1.11
N LEU A 83 2.26 -8.99 -0.12
CA LEU A 83 2.08 -7.55 -0.26
C LEU A 83 3.36 -6.75 -0.36
N ALA A 84 4.48 -7.29 0.17
CA ALA A 84 5.69 -6.51 0.35
C ALA A 84 5.37 -5.20 1.11
N SER A 85 5.91 -4.06 0.68
CA SER A 85 5.76 -2.79 1.41
C SER A 85 4.33 -2.27 1.57
N LEU A 86 3.32 -2.78 0.83
CA LEU A 86 1.92 -2.48 1.15
C LEU A 86 1.54 -2.91 2.59
N THR A 87 2.26 -3.87 3.18
CA THR A 87 2.19 -4.27 4.59
C THR A 87 2.27 -3.07 5.54
N LYS A 88 3.03 -2.04 5.19
CA LYS A 88 3.26 -0.87 6.03
C LYS A 88 1.98 -0.12 6.41
N GLN A 89 0.95 -0.18 5.57
CA GLN A 89 -0.36 0.37 5.89
C GLN A 89 -1.00 -0.33 7.10
N PHE A 90 -0.86 -1.65 7.17
CA PHE A 90 -1.40 -2.47 8.27
C PHE A 90 -0.58 -2.28 9.55
N THR A 91 0.74 -2.19 9.43
CA THR A 91 1.63 -1.88 10.56
C THR A 91 1.32 -0.49 11.14
N ALA A 92 1.12 0.51 10.29
CA ALA A 92 0.71 1.84 10.72
C ALA A 92 -0.68 1.82 11.40
N MET A 93 -1.64 1.08 10.85
CA MET A 93 -2.97 0.92 11.48
C MET A 93 -2.87 0.21 12.83
N ALA A 94 -2.04 -0.80 12.99
CA ALA A 94 -1.81 -1.47 14.28
C ALA A 94 -1.32 -0.47 15.35
N ILE A 95 -0.38 0.42 14.98
CA ILE A 95 0.05 1.52 15.85
C ILE A 95 -1.11 2.47 16.18
N LEU A 96 -1.90 2.87 15.19
CA LEU A 96 -3.04 3.78 15.41
C LEU A 96 -4.11 3.16 16.32
N ILE A 97 -4.35 1.86 16.21
CA ILE A 97 -5.25 1.14 17.13
C ILE A 97 -4.73 1.23 18.56
N LEU A 98 -3.42 1.03 18.79
CA LEU A 98 -2.83 1.16 20.13
C LEU A 98 -2.83 2.61 20.65
N VAL A 99 -2.70 3.60 19.75
CA VAL A 99 -2.88 5.02 20.10
C VAL A 99 -4.34 5.28 20.53
N ASN A 100 -5.30 4.78 19.77
CA ASN A 100 -6.73 4.90 20.09
C ASN A 100 -7.07 4.22 21.42
N ASP A 101 -6.44 3.09 21.73
CA ASP A 101 -6.57 2.37 22.99
C ASP A 101 -5.82 3.07 24.16
N SER A 102 -5.18 4.23 23.91
CA SER A 102 -4.35 4.97 24.89
C SER A 102 -3.18 4.16 25.48
N LYS A 103 -2.68 3.15 24.72
CA LYS A 103 -1.57 2.29 25.15
C LYS A 103 -0.20 2.85 24.78
N LEU A 104 -0.12 3.69 23.75
CA LEU A 104 1.08 4.41 23.33
C LEU A 104 0.73 5.77 22.75
N SER A 105 1.73 6.64 22.63
CA SER A 105 1.67 7.93 21.95
C SER A 105 2.57 7.93 20.71
N LEU A 106 2.17 8.63 19.66
CA LEU A 106 3.02 8.86 18.49
C LEU A 106 4.33 9.59 18.82
N ASN A 107 4.36 10.29 19.95
CA ASN A 107 5.54 11.01 20.44
C ASN A 107 6.38 10.19 21.45
N ASP A 108 5.99 8.96 21.76
CA ASP A 108 6.80 8.09 22.62
C ASP A 108 8.15 7.81 21.96
N PRO A 109 9.25 7.94 22.70
CA PRO A 109 10.59 7.64 22.19
C PRO A 109 10.81 6.13 22.04
N LEU A 110 11.67 5.76 21.09
CA LEU A 110 12.02 4.36 20.83
C LEU A 110 12.56 3.66 22.09
N THR A 111 13.32 4.37 22.90
CA THR A 111 13.90 3.85 24.16
C THR A 111 12.85 3.52 25.24
N LYS A 112 11.62 4.03 25.13
CA LYS A 112 10.50 3.62 25.99
C LYS A 112 10.18 2.12 25.80
N PHE A 113 10.24 1.66 24.56
CA PHE A 113 9.93 0.27 24.19
C PHE A 113 11.16 -0.63 24.27
N PHE A 114 12.33 -0.09 23.99
CA PHE A 114 13.61 -0.79 23.99
C PHE A 114 14.63 -0.06 24.86
N PRO A 115 14.58 -0.25 26.22
CA PRO A 115 15.44 0.50 27.14
C PRO A 115 16.94 0.26 26.94
N GLY A 116 17.33 -0.88 26.33
CA GLY A 116 18.73 -1.19 25.99
C GLY A 116 19.17 -0.69 24.61
N PHE A 117 18.32 0.04 23.91
CA PHE A 117 18.66 0.59 22.59
C PHE A 117 19.70 1.72 22.73
N PRO A 118 20.66 1.89 21.79
CA PRO A 118 21.68 2.93 21.85
C PRO A 118 21.12 4.34 22.05
N GLY A 119 21.94 5.24 22.59
CA GLY A 119 21.54 6.59 23.00
C GLY A 119 20.86 7.42 21.92
N TYR A 120 21.19 7.18 20.65
CA TYR A 120 20.56 7.87 19.52
C TYR A 120 19.05 7.59 19.41
N GLY A 121 18.57 6.46 19.91
CA GLY A 121 17.15 6.11 19.92
C GLY A 121 16.27 6.99 20.81
N SER A 122 16.87 7.74 21.74
CA SER A 122 16.10 8.64 22.64
C SER A 122 15.44 9.80 21.92
N GLY A 123 15.99 10.23 20.78
CA GLY A 123 15.42 11.26 19.91
C GLY A 123 14.43 10.72 18.85
N ILE A 124 14.40 9.41 18.64
CA ILE A 124 13.52 8.78 17.65
C ILE A 124 12.16 8.49 18.28
N THR A 125 11.09 9.01 17.71
CA THR A 125 9.72 8.74 18.15
C THR A 125 9.01 7.73 17.25
N VAL A 126 7.89 7.18 17.72
CA VAL A 126 6.99 6.33 16.90
C VAL A 126 6.58 7.04 15.61
N ARG A 127 6.30 8.35 15.67
CA ARG A 127 5.98 9.19 14.50
C ARG A 127 7.14 9.20 13.49
N HIS A 128 8.37 9.38 13.95
CA HIS A 128 9.53 9.39 13.06
C HIS A 128 9.70 8.06 12.31
N LEU A 129 9.43 6.92 12.97
CA LEU A 129 9.45 5.60 12.32
C LEU A 129 8.34 5.48 11.26
N LEU A 130 7.11 5.87 11.59
CA LEU A 130 5.96 5.83 10.69
C LEU A 130 6.15 6.68 9.44
N THR A 131 6.87 7.80 9.54
CA THR A 131 7.03 8.80 8.48
C THR A 131 8.36 8.71 7.74
N HIS A 132 9.22 7.72 8.07
CA HIS A 132 10.56 7.59 7.50
C HIS A 132 11.47 8.81 7.72
N THR A 133 11.30 9.49 8.86
CA THR A 133 12.09 10.67 9.24
C THR A 133 12.96 10.41 10.47
N SER A 134 13.18 9.13 10.81
CA SER A 134 13.96 8.74 11.99
C SER A 134 15.48 8.84 11.83
N GLY A 135 15.98 8.78 10.60
CA GLY A 135 17.41 8.70 10.29
C GLY A 135 18.07 7.36 10.62
N ILE A 136 17.29 6.38 11.12
CA ILE A 136 17.81 5.05 11.48
C ILE A 136 18.38 4.34 10.26
N LEU A 137 19.46 3.56 10.45
CA LEU A 137 20.07 2.79 9.36
C LEU A 137 19.11 1.74 8.82
N ASP A 138 19.22 1.42 7.53
CA ASP A 138 18.56 0.24 6.98
C ASP A 138 19.30 -1.02 7.42
N TYR A 139 18.53 -2.08 7.70
CA TYR A 139 19.08 -3.33 8.22
C TYR A 139 19.73 -4.21 7.13
N GLU A 140 19.28 -4.08 5.88
CA GLU A 140 19.79 -4.90 4.79
C GLU A 140 21.31 -4.78 4.60
N PRO A 141 21.90 -3.57 4.60
CA PRO A 141 23.36 -3.42 4.53
C PRO A 141 24.11 -3.88 5.78
N LEU A 142 23.42 -4.10 6.89
CA LEU A 142 24.03 -4.58 8.14
C LEU A 142 24.08 -6.11 8.22
N LEU A 143 23.47 -6.81 7.26
CA LEU A 143 23.53 -8.27 7.20
C LEU A 143 24.94 -8.73 6.81
N PRO A 144 25.49 -9.72 7.51
CA PRO A 144 26.79 -10.30 7.12
C PRO A 144 26.63 -11.06 5.79
N ASP A 145 27.69 -11.08 4.98
CA ASP A 145 27.71 -11.83 3.71
C ASP A 145 27.46 -13.34 3.92
N THR A 146 27.72 -13.84 5.12
CA THR A 146 27.48 -15.24 5.51
C THR A 146 26.05 -15.53 5.93
N GLN A 147 25.13 -14.53 5.90
CA GLN A 147 23.74 -14.74 6.26
C GLN A 147 23.05 -15.70 5.29
N SER A 148 22.60 -16.84 5.78
CA SER A 148 21.96 -17.90 4.98
C SER A 148 20.56 -18.27 5.46
N VAL A 149 20.16 -17.81 6.64
CA VAL A 149 18.85 -18.05 7.24
C VAL A 149 18.05 -16.76 7.22
N GLN A 150 16.74 -16.86 7.03
CA GLN A 150 15.86 -15.69 7.07
C GLN A 150 15.96 -14.99 8.42
N ILE A 151 15.93 -13.65 8.37
CA ILE A 151 15.91 -12.80 9.56
C ILE A 151 14.47 -12.36 9.86
N HIS A 152 14.23 -12.08 11.14
CA HIS A 152 12.96 -11.60 11.67
C HIS A 152 13.08 -10.18 12.22
N ASP A 153 11.96 -9.54 12.57
CA ASP A 153 11.93 -8.19 13.13
C ASP A 153 12.86 -8.04 14.38
N LYS A 154 12.94 -9.08 15.21
CA LYS A 154 13.88 -9.12 16.38
C LYS A 154 15.35 -9.09 15.99
N ASP A 155 15.70 -9.66 14.83
CA ASP A 155 17.08 -9.60 14.33
C ASP A 155 17.40 -8.21 13.80
N VAL A 156 16.43 -7.52 13.20
CA VAL A 156 16.56 -6.11 12.83
C VAL A 156 16.86 -5.25 14.07
N LEU A 157 16.09 -5.43 15.16
CA LEU A 157 16.37 -4.74 16.42
C LEU A 157 17.78 -5.03 16.93
N ARG A 158 18.25 -6.29 16.87
CA ARG A 158 19.59 -6.70 17.30
C ARG A 158 20.68 -6.03 16.45
N LEU A 159 20.52 -6.00 15.12
CA LEU A 159 21.47 -5.35 14.22
C LEU A 159 21.57 -3.86 14.50
N LEU A 160 20.44 -3.17 14.65
CA LEU A 160 20.39 -1.74 14.94
C LEU A 160 20.92 -1.41 16.35
N SER A 161 20.75 -2.31 17.31
CA SER A 161 21.31 -2.14 18.67
C SER A 161 22.83 -2.33 18.72
N ALA A 162 23.43 -2.92 17.70
CA ALA A 162 24.88 -3.13 17.62
C ALA A 162 25.65 -1.96 16.98
N VAL A 163 24.93 -0.95 16.46
CA VAL A 163 25.52 0.26 15.85
C VAL A 163 25.18 1.48 16.70
N ASP A 164 26.02 2.51 16.64
CA ASP A 164 25.81 3.78 17.36
C ASP A 164 25.89 4.96 16.38
N THR A 165 25.15 4.86 15.29
CA THR A 165 25.11 5.88 14.23
C THR A 165 23.74 5.89 13.53
N VAL A 166 23.44 7.01 12.90
CA VAL A 166 22.26 7.27 12.08
C VAL A 166 22.67 7.94 10.78
N TYR A 167 21.80 7.91 9.77
CA TYR A 167 22.03 8.70 8.53
C TYR A 167 21.94 10.21 8.80
N PHE A 168 20.99 10.63 9.63
CA PHE A 168 20.72 12.03 10.02
C PHE A 168 19.94 12.05 11.33
N LYS A 169 19.85 13.21 12.00
CA LYS A 169 19.07 13.33 13.23
C LYS A 169 17.56 13.24 12.96
N PRO A 170 16.78 12.70 13.91
CA PRO A 170 15.34 12.58 13.73
C PRO A 170 14.66 13.88 13.33
N GLY A 171 13.86 13.83 12.26
CA GLY A 171 13.13 14.97 11.71
C GLY A 171 13.93 15.88 10.77
N GLU A 172 15.21 15.65 10.54
CA GLU A 172 16.00 16.47 9.62
C GLU A 172 15.73 16.19 8.15
N GLU A 173 15.54 14.89 7.80
CA GLU A 173 15.35 14.45 6.42
C GLU A 173 14.28 13.35 6.31
N TYR A 174 13.84 13.12 5.10
CA TYR A 174 13.07 11.95 4.70
C TYR A 174 13.97 10.91 4.04
N ARG A 175 13.98 9.70 4.58
CA ARG A 175 14.64 8.56 3.95
C ARG A 175 13.83 7.29 4.24
N TYR A 176 13.32 6.65 3.18
CA TYR A 176 12.60 5.39 3.30
C TYR A 176 13.42 4.36 4.09
N SER A 177 12.79 3.67 5.04
CA SER A 177 13.46 2.71 5.91
C SER A 177 12.55 1.54 6.24
N ASN A 178 12.98 0.33 5.88
CA ASN A 178 12.36 -0.92 6.29
C ASN A 178 12.57 -1.17 7.79
N SER A 179 13.74 -0.81 8.30
CA SER A 179 14.09 -0.91 9.72
C SER A 179 13.06 -0.27 10.64
N GLY A 180 12.57 0.92 10.24
CA GLY A 180 11.56 1.63 11.02
C GLY A 180 10.28 0.82 11.20
N TYR A 181 9.83 0.15 10.17
CA TYR A 181 8.60 -0.65 10.19
C TYR A 181 8.77 -2.01 10.88
N ALA A 182 9.95 -2.63 10.79
CA ALA A 182 10.29 -3.79 11.63
C ALA A 182 10.23 -3.43 13.12
N LEU A 183 10.79 -2.28 13.52
CA LEU A 183 10.69 -1.82 14.92
C LEU A 183 9.25 -1.49 15.33
N LEU A 184 8.42 -0.94 14.42
CA LEU A 184 7.00 -0.70 14.71
C LEU A 184 6.24 -2.00 14.99
N ALA A 185 6.52 -3.10 14.27
CA ALA A 185 5.93 -4.40 14.58
C ALA A 185 6.31 -4.87 15.99
N LEU A 186 7.57 -4.75 16.39
CA LEU A 186 8.02 -5.08 17.75
C LEU A 186 7.42 -4.15 18.82
N ILE A 187 7.17 -2.88 18.49
CA ILE A 187 6.43 -1.95 19.38
C ILE A 187 4.99 -2.44 19.58
N VAL A 188 4.33 -2.93 18.51
CA VAL A 188 3.01 -3.55 18.63
C VAL A 188 3.05 -4.75 19.57
N GLU A 189 4.01 -5.66 19.41
CA GLU A 189 4.17 -6.83 20.29
C GLU A 189 4.37 -6.43 21.75
N LYS A 190 5.32 -5.55 22.01
CA LYS A 190 5.63 -5.07 23.38
C LYS A 190 4.45 -4.39 24.05
N THR A 191 3.67 -3.64 23.30
CA THR A 191 2.57 -2.83 23.82
C THR A 191 1.29 -3.67 24.01
N SER A 192 1.05 -4.64 23.12
CA SER A 192 -0.14 -5.48 23.15
C SER A 192 0.01 -6.75 23.97
N GLY A 193 1.23 -7.27 24.10
CA GLY A 193 1.52 -8.59 24.68
C GLY A 193 1.18 -9.77 23.75
N GLN A 194 0.86 -9.51 22.49
CA GLN A 194 0.56 -10.51 21.45
C GLN A 194 1.68 -10.50 20.41
N SER A 195 1.89 -11.59 19.66
CA SER A 195 2.72 -11.54 18.47
C SER A 195 2.11 -10.57 17.43
N PHE A 196 2.96 -10.03 16.56
CA PHE A 196 2.48 -9.09 15.52
C PHE A 196 1.42 -9.74 14.62
N ALA A 197 1.63 -11.02 14.25
CA ALA A 197 0.67 -11.76 13.44
C ALA A 197 -0.68 -11.96 14.15
N GLU A 198 -0.66 -12.32 15.44
CA GLU A 198 -1.89 -12.46 16.24
C GLU A 198 -2.61 -11.13 16.40
N PHE A 199 -1.89 -10.04 16.63
CA PHE A 199 -2.47 -8.71 16.76
C PHE A 199 -3.17 -8.28 15.46
N LEU A 200 -2.51 -8.43 14.31
CA LEU A 200 -3.12 -8.10 13.00
C LEU A 200 -4.38 -8.94 12.76
N LYS A 201 -4.30 -10.24 13.02
CA LYS A 201 -5.46 -11.14 12.89
C LYS A 201 -6.63 -10.70 13.76
N ALA A 202 -6.38 -10.44 15.05
CA ALA A 202 -7.43 -10.14 16.02
C ALA A 202 -8.01 -8.73 15.87
N ARG A 203 -7.16 -7.74 15.53
CA ARG A 203 -7.53 -6.33 15.58
C ARG A 203 -7.79 -5.69 14.22
N ILE A 204 -7.38 -6.34 13.11
CA ILE A 204 -7.55 -5.81 11.76
C ILE A 204 -8.28 -6.84 10.88
N PHE A 205 -7.70 -8.01 10.63
CA PHE A 205 -8.24 -8.93 9.63
C PHE A 205 -9.61 -9.48 10.01
N ALA A 206 -9.76 -10.02 11.22
CA ALA A 206 -11.03 -10.59 11.67
C ALA A 206 -12.16 -9.56 11.78
N PRO A 207 -11.96 -8.35 12.36
CA PRO A 207 -13.00 -7.31 12.40
C PRO A 207 -13.46 -6.85 11.02
N LEU A 208 -12.58 -6.87 10.01
CA LEU A 208 -12.90 -6.49 8.63
C LEU A 208 -13.43 -7.64 7.80
N GLY A 209 -13.41 -8.89 8.30
CA GLY A 209 -13.78 -10.06 7.51
C GLY A 209 -12.75 -10.48 6.45
N MET A 210 -11.49 -10.04 6.58
CA MET A 210 -10.38 -10.36 5.70
C MET A 210 -9.86 -11.78 5.99
N THR A 211 -10.66 -12.78 5.61
CA THR A 211 -10.46 -14.18 6.03
C THR A 211 -9.29 -14.89 5.36
N GLY A 212 -8.81 -14.39 4.22
CA GLY A 212 -7.64 -14.90 3.52
C GLY A 212 -6.33 -14.26 3.96
N SER A 213 -6.39 -13.11 4.65
CA SER A 213 -5.21 -12.30 5.00
C SER A 213 -4.44 -12.87 6.18
N ILE A 214 -3.10 -12.86 6.08
CA ILE A 214 -2.22 -13.41 7.11
C ILE A 214 -0.86 -12.69 7.10
N ALA A 215 -0.29 -12.43 8.28
CA ALA A 215 1.14 -12.20 8.42
C ALA A 215 1.81 -13.58 8.46
N PHE A 216 2.62 -13.89 7.45
CA PHE A 216 3.09 -15.26 7.23
C PHE A 216 4.37 -15.54 8.03
N GLU A 217 4.30 -16.57 8.85
CA GLU A 217 5.40 -17.09 9.64
C GLU A 217 5.71 -18.52 9.20
N GLU A 218 6.87 -18.72 8.54
CA GLU A 218 7.25 -20.02 8.02
C GLU A 218 7.35 -21.09 9.13
N GLY A 219 6.80 -22.27 8.89
CA GLY A 219 6.74 -23.35 9.87
C GLY A 219 5.69 -23.19 10.97
N ILE A 220 5.02 -22.02 11.06
CA ILE A 220 3.98 -21.73 12.06
C ILE A 220 2.60 -21.60 11.40
N SER A 221 2.54 -20.89 10.26
CA SER A 221 1.29 -20.62 9.55
C SER A 221 1.36 -21.08 8.09
N SER A 222 0.20 -21.14 7.43
CA SER A 222 0.10 -21.42 5.99
C SER A 222 -0.73 -20.34 5.32
N VAL A 223 -0.35 -19.96 4.10
CA VAL A 223 -1.09 -18.98 3.29
C VAL A 223 -2.16 -19.73 2.49
N PRO A 224 -3.45 -19.49 2.73
CA PRO A 224 -4.50 -20.11 1.91
C PRO A 224 -4.46 -19.55 0.48
N ASN A 225 -4.76 -20.36 -0.52
CA ASN A 225 -4.79 -19.95 -1.94
C ASN A 225 -3.56 -19.11 -2.36
N ARG A 226 -2.35 -19.49 -1.92
CA ARG A 226 -1.12 -18.73 -2.11
C ARG A 226 -0.76 -18.60 -3.58
N ALA A 227 -0.43 -17.39 -4.03
CA ALA A 227 0.37 -17.16 -5.22
C ALA A 227 1.84 -17.34 -4.90
N PHE A 228 2.58 -17.97 -5.80
CA PHE A 228 4.05 -18.02 -5.75
C PHE A 228 4.63 -16.93 -6.66
N GLY A 229 5.76 -16.38 -6.26
CA GLY A 229 6.42 -15.30 -6.98
C GLY A 229 7.31 -15.80 -8.11
N TYR A 230 7.36 -15.05 -9.21
CA TYR A 230 8.16 -15.36 -10.39
C TYR A 230 8.93 -14.14 -10.88
N SER A 231 10.11 -14.39 -11.43
CA SER A 231 10.95 -13.39 -12.08
C SER A 231 11.10 -13.70 -13.56
N ARG A 232 11.03 -12.64 -14.38
CA ARG A 232 11.24 -12.75 -15.83
C ARG A 232 12.72 -12.95 -16.15
N THR A 233 12.99 -13.84 -17.10
CA THR A 233 14.32 -14.06 -17.71
C THR A 233 14.17 -14.05 -19.23
N ASP A 234 15.30 -14.09 -19.95
CA ASP A 234 15.30 -14.17 -21.42
C ASP A 234 14.63 -15.45 -21.95
N THR A 235 14.60 -16.51 -21.14
CA THR A 235 14.05 -17.82 -21.51
C THR A 235 12.66 -18.09 -20.94
N GLY A 236 12.05 -17.13 -20.20
CA GLY A 236 10.72 -17.30 -19.60
C GLY A 236 10.67 -16.91 -18.12
N TRP A 237 9.91 -17.66 -17.33
CA TRP A 237 9.68 -17.39 -15.92
C TRP A 237 10.46 -18.37 -15.04
N ILE A 238 11.12 -17.85 -13.99
CA ILE A 238 11.73 -18.65 -12.94
C ILE A 238 11.03 -18.41 -11.61
N PHE A 239 10.96 -19.45 -10.79
CA PHE A 239 10.48 -19.34 -9.41
C PHE A 239 11.36 -18.40 -8.60
N SER A 240 10.75 -17.39 -7.95
CA SER A 240 11.45 -16.34 -7.22
C SER A 240 10.53 -15.79 -6.12
N ASP A 241 10.40 -16.50 -5.00
CA ASP A 241 9.31 -16.27 -4.03
C ASP A 241 9.80 -15.67 -2.70
N GLN A 242 10.90 -16.17 -2.14
CA GLN A 242 11.41 -15.77 -0.83
C GLN A 242 12.87 -15.28 -0.89
N SER A 243 13.24 -14.46 0.09
CA SER A 243 14.58 -13.92 0.31
C SER A 243 14.97 -14.01 1.78
N LEU A 244 16.18 -13.62 2.12
CA LEU A 244 16.67 -13.56 3.51
C LEU A 244 15.85 -12.62 4.41
N THR A 245 15.21 -11.62 3.81
CA THR A 245 14.42 -10.61 4.53
C THR A 245 12.91 -10.90 4.52
N SER A 246 12.51 -12.05 3.96
CA SER A 246 11.08 -12.35 3.76
C SER A 246 10.31 -12.64 5.05
N ALA A 247 11.00 -12.96 6.16
CA ALA A 247 10.38 -13.20 7.45
C ALA A 247 10.35 -11.95 8.37
N VAL A 248 10.78 -10.78 7.87
CA VAL A 248 10.53 -9.51 8.54
C VAL A 248 9.07 -9.13 8.28
N LEU A 249 8.24 -9.20 9.32
CA LEU A 249 6.79 -9.07 9.18
C LEU A 249 6.34 -7.62 9.07
N GLY A 250 6.94 -6.72 9.85
CA GLY A 250 6.48 -5.34 9.97
C GLY A 250 6.61 -4.50 8.71
N ASP A 251 7.57 -4.81 7.86
CA ASP A 251 7.85 -4.06 6.65
C ASP A 251 7.26 -4.70 5.38
N GLY A 252 7.00 -6.04 5.38
CA GLY A 252 6.65 -6.72 4.12
C GLY A 252 6.03 -8.11 4.20
N GLY A 253 5.68 -8.63 5.40
CA GLY A 253 5.35 -10.04 5.61
C GLY A 253 3.88 -10.45 5.44
N ILE A 254 2.98 -9.56 5.01
CA ILE A 254 1.55 -9.87 4.85
C ILE A 254 1.28 -10.49 3.47
N TYR A 255 0.44 -11.53 3.47
CA TYR A 255 -0.25 -12.06 2.29
C TYR A 255 -1.73 -11.71 2.37
N THR A 256 -2.32 -11.31 1.24
CA THR A 256 -3.75 -11.00 1.15
C THR A 256 -4.26 -11.12 -0.29
N SER A 257 -5.59 -11.20 -0.42
CA SER A 257 -6.28 -11.25 -1.71
C SER A 257 -6.85 -9.89 -2.12
N ILE A 258 -7.27 -9.79 -3.39
CA ILE A 258 -7.89 -8.56 -3.90
C ILE A 258 -9.21 -8.25 -3.19
N ILE A 259 -10.00 -9.27 -2.86
CA ILE A 259 -11.27 -9.08 -2.14
C ILE A 259 -11.05 -8.65 -0.69
N ASP A 260 -10.01 -9.12 -0.02
CA ASP A 260 -9.68 -8.69 1.33
C ASP A 260 -9.14 -7.24 1.31
N LEU A 261 -8.35 -6.85 0.30
CA LEU A 261 -7.92 -5.45 0.14
C LEU A 261 -9.07 -4.52 -0.21
N LEU A 262 -10.12 -4.99 -0.87
CA LEU A 262 -11.35 -4.22 -1.06
C LEU A 262 -12.02 -3.90 0.29
N LEU A 263 -12.11 -4.88 1.19
CA LEU A 263 -12.62 -4.66 2.56
C LEU A 263 -11.74 -3.69 3.34
N TRP A 264 -10.41 -3.79 3.19
CA TRP A 264 -9.45 -2.83 3.74
C TRP A 264 -9.73 -1.42 3.25
N ASP A 265 -9.81 -1.20 1.94
CA ASP A 265 -10.08 0.12 1.33
C ASP A 265 -11.40 0.73 1.83
N GLN A 266 -12.47 -0.07 1.86
CA GLN A 266 -13.77 0.35 2.36
C GLN A 266 -13.70 0.80 3.84
N SER A 267 -12.96 0.07 4.66
CA SER A 267 -12.78 0.39 6.08
C SER A 267 -12.11 1.74 6.30
N LEU A 268 -11.18 2.11 5.44
CA LEU A 268 -10.49 3.41 5.48
C LEU A 268 -11.42 4.58 5.17
N SER A 269 -12.45 4.35 4.36
CA SER A 269 -13.40 5.42 3.99
C SER A 269 -14.34 5.81 5.12
N VAL A 270 -14.63 4.87 6.04
CA VAL A 270 -15.58 5.08 7.15
C VAL A 270 -14.92 5.16 8.53
N GLY A 271 -13.61 4.95 8.62
CA GLY A 271 -12.91 4.95 9.92
C GLY A 271 -13.35 3.81 10.83
N TYR A 272 -13.48 2.60 10.26
CA TYR A 272 -14.05 1.45 10.98
C TYR A 272 -13.18 0.99 12.15
N LEU A 273 -11.85 0.94 11.97
CA LEU A 273 -10.91 0.42 12.98
C LEU A 273 -10.49 1.48 13.99
N VAL A 274 -10.42 2.75 13.58
CA VAL A 274 -10.08 3.90 14.40
C VAL A 274 -10.91 5.11 13.97
N PRO A 275 -11.18 6.08 14.86
CA PRO A 275 -11.93 7.29 14.49
C PRO A 275 -11.28 8.04 13.33
N LEU A 276 -12.10 8.64 12.44
CA LEU A 276 -11.62 9.34 11.24
C LEU A 276 -10.57 10.43 11.53
N TYR A 277 -10.67 11.12 12.67
CA TYR A 277 -9.69 12.15 13.01
C TYR A 277 -8.28 11.58 13.21
N LEU A 278 -8.19 10.36 13.77
CA LEU A 278 -6.92 9.65 13.94
C LEU A 278 -6.46 9.00 12.64
N LEU A 279 -7.38 8.41 11.89
CA LEU A 279 -7.09 7.83 10.59
C LEU A 279 -6.51 8.85 9.60
N ARG A 280 -6.97 10.12 9.66
CA ARG A 280 -6.45 11.20 8.82
C ARG A 280 -4.98 11.52 9.06
N GLU A 281 -4.38 11.09 10.19
CA GLU A 281 -2.93 11.21 10.40
C GLU A 281 -2.14 10.41 9.34
N CYS A 282 -2.71 9.30 8.81
CA CYS A 282 -2.09 8.52 7.73
C CYS A 282 -1.86 9.33 6.44
N TRP A 283 -2.68 10.36 6.22
CA TRP A 283 -2.67 11.14 4.98
C TRP A 283 -2.20 12.59 5.18
N LYS A 284 -1.54 12.86 6.28
CA LYS A 284 -0.83 14.12 6.51
C LYS A 284 0.63 13.97 6.12
N PRO A 285 1.15 14.84 5.23
CA PRO A 285 2.57 14.89 4.97
C PRO A 285 3.36 15.10 6.27
N ALA A 286 4.45 14.36 6.44
CA ALA A 286 5.34 14.60 7.57
C ALA A 286 6.00 15.96 7.43
N THR A 287 6.12 16.69 8.54
CA THR A 287 6.82 17.97 8.62
C THR A 287 8.20 17.74 9.19
N LEU A 288 9.23 18.24 8.51
CA LEU A 288 10.63 18.22 8.95
C LEU A 288 10.93 19.36 9.93
N ASN A 289 12.10 19.29 10.57
CA ASN A 289 12.53 20.27 11.57
C ASN A 289 12.70 21.69 11.01
N ASP A 290 12.95 21.83 9.70
CA ASP A 290 13.04 23.12 8.99
C ASP A 290 11.68 23.69 8.56
N GLY A 291 10.58 22.97 8.84
CA GLY A 291 9.20 23.34 8.46
C GLY A 291 8.79 22.88 7.07
N SER A 292 9.66 22.28 6.28
CA SER A 292 9.30 21.67 5.00
C SER A 292 8.47 20.40 5.21
N THR A 293 7.75 19.96 4.17
CA THR A 293 6.92 18.75 4.23
C THR A 293 7.41 17.70 3.25
N THR A 294 7.24 16.43 3.64
CA THR A 294 7.54 15.29 2.78
C THR A 294 6.30 14.89 1.96
N GLY A 295 6.50 14.06 0.94
CA GLY A 295 5.39 13.43 0.22
C GLY A 295 4.91 12.12 0.87
N TYR A 296 5.03 11.96 2.20
CA TYR A 296 4.76 10.70 2.87
C TYR A 296 4.00 10.89 4.20
N GLY A 297 3.03 9.98 4.43
CA GLY A 297 2.28 9.89 5.68
C GLY A 297 2.61 8.59 6.45
N PHE A 298 1.61 7.89 6.98
CA PHE A 298 1.80 6.62 7.68
C PHE A 298 1.45 5.45 6.76
N GLY A 299 2.46 4.90 6.08
CA GLY A 299 2.28 3.82 5.09
C GLY A 299 1.66 4.28 3.77
N TRP A 300 1.72 5.58 3.43
CA TRP A 300 1.17 6.17 2.21
C TRP A 300 2.10 7.19 1.59
N ALA A 301 2.36 7.07 0.30
CA ALA A 301 2.90 8.13 -0.52
C ALA A 301 1.76 9.10 -0.89
N LEU A 302 2.00 10.39 -0.75
CA LEU A 302 1.01 11.45 -0.88
C LEU A 302 1.39 12.36 -2.06
N ASN A 303 0.64 12.28 -3.15
CA ASN A 303 0.70 13.24 -4.25
C ASN A 303 -0.54 14.14 -4.16
N LEU A 304 -0.39 15.26 -3.44
CA LEU A 304 -1.49 16.17 -3.13
C LEU A 304 -1.60 17.33 -4.13
N SER A 305 -0.73 17.38 -5.12
CA SER A 305 -0.73 18.37 -6.20
C SER A 305 -1.29 17.77 -7.51
N GLY A 306 -1.58 18.66 -8.49
CA GLY A 306 -2.07 18.25 -9.80
C GLY A 306 -3.60 18.16 -9.89
N ARG A 307 -4.09 17.70 -11.06
CA ARG A 307 -5.52 17.62 -11.38
C ARG A 307 -6.27 16.63 -10.49
N TYR A 308 -5.60 15.52 -10.14
CA TYR A 308 -6.17 14.43 -9.34
C TYR A 308 -5.25 14.10 -8.17
N PRO A 309 -5.38 14.79 -7.02
CA PRO A 309 -4.66 14.44 -5.81
C PRO A 309 -4.92 12.99 -5.41
N ARG A 310 -3.85 12.26 -5.04
CA ARG A 310 -3.96 10.84 -4.72
C ARG A 310 -3.10 10.41 -3.56
N HIS A 311 -3.53 9.37 -2.91
CA HIS A 311 -2.78 8.59 -1.94
C HIS A 311 -2.46 7.24 -2.57
N SER A 312 -1.20 6.86 -2.62
CA SER A 312 -0.81 5.59 -3.24
C SER A 312 0.25 4.88 -2.42
N TYR A 313 0.38 3.60 -2.64
CA TYR A 313 1.52 2.86 -2.15
C TYR A 313 1.81 1.65 -3.01
N THR A 314 3.10 1.33 -3.14
CA THR A 314 3.57 0.18 -3.90
C THR A 314 4.20 -0.85 -2.98
N GLY A 315 4.13 -2.11 -3.37
CA GLY A 315 4.85 -3.20 -2.75
C GLY A 315 5.73 -3.89 -3.78
N SER A 316 7.02 -4.00 -3.48
CA SER A 316 8.00 -4.61 -4.38
C SER A 316 8.89 -5.57 -3.59
N THR A 317 8.92 -6.83 -4.01
CA THR A 317 9.80 -7.85 -3.48
C THR A 317 10.11 -8.89 -4.57
N ARG A 318 10.84 -9.96 -4.24
CA ARG A 318 11.05 -11.06 -5.17
C ARG A 318 9.73 -11.59 -5.69
N GLY A 319 9.57 -11.62 -7.02
CA GLY A 319 8.43 -12.19 -7.70
C GLY A 319 7.09 -11.49 -7.48
N PHE A 320 7.04 -10.35 -6.81
CA PHE A 320 5.78 -9.64 -6.56
C PHE A 320 5.92 -8.15 -6.78
N ARG A 321 4.90 -7.57 -7.41
CA ARG A 321 4.65 -6.12 -7.50
C ARG A 321 3.18 -5.88 -7.20
N ASN A 322 2.93 -4.91 -6.36
CA ASN A 322 1.55 -4.58 -5.93
C ASN A 322 1.40 -3.07 -5.84
N ILE A 323 0.18 -2.59 -6.04
CA ILE A 323 -0.14 -1.18 -5.87
C ILE A 323 -1.57 -0.99 -5.38
N ILE A 324 -1.76 0.02 -4.54
CA ILE A 324 -3.06 0.64 -4.27
C ILE A 324 -2.95 2.13 -4.57
N VAL A 325 -3.91 2.66 -5.33
CA VAL A 325 -4.04 4.10 -5.61
C VAL A 325 -5.45 4.53 -5.26
N ARG A 326 -5.56 5.55 -4.41
CA ARG A 326 -6.81 6.18 -4.02
C ARG A 326 -6.86 7.62 -4.50
N TYR A 327 -7.96 7.99 -5.12
CA TYR A 327 -8.31 9.36 -5.50
C TYR A 327 -9.46 9.82 -4.59
N PRO A 328 -9.17 10.40 -3.42
CA PRO A 328 -10.20 10.64 -2.39
C PRO A 328 -11.31 11.59 -2.84
N ILE A 329 -11.00 12.58 -3.68
CA ILE A 329 -11.98 13.56 -4.19
C ILE A 329 -12.92 12.90 -5.21
N GLN A 330 -12.41 11.97 -6.02
CA GLN A 330 -13.17 11.26 -7.06
C GLN A 330 -13.79 9.95 -6.55
N HIS A 331 -13.57 9.61 -5.27
CA HIS A 331 -14.03 8.36 -4.65
C HIS A 331 -13.64 7.12 -5.45
N LEU A 332 -12.46 7.18 -6.11
CA LEU A 332 -11.95 6.11 -6.96
C LEU A 332 -10.75 5.43 -6.28
N THR A 333 -10.75 4.10 -6.27
CA THR A 333 -9.63 3.27 -5.83
C THR A 333 -9.30 2.23 -6.88
N ILE A 334 -8.01 2.03 -7.12
CA ILE A 334 -7.48 0.98 -7.99
C ILE A 334 -6.51 0.15 -7.17
N ILE A 335 -6.68 -1.17 -7.20
CA ILE A 335 -5.78 -2.12 -6.54
C ILE A 335 -5.33 -3.14 -7.58
N ILE A 336 -4.03 -3.39 -7.66
CA ILE A 336 -3.41 -4.38 -8.53
C ILE A 336 -2.45 -5.21 -7.70
N LEU A 337 -2.64 -6.53 -7.71
CA LEU A 337 -1.75 -7.50 -7.09
C LEU A 337 -1.18 -8.41 -8.19
N THR A 338 0.16 -8.57 -8.21
CA THR A 338 0.80 -9.45 -9.19
C THR A 338 1.82 -10.38 -8.54
N ASN A 339 2.01 -11.56 -9.14
CA ASN A 339 3.06 -12.50 -8.78
C ASN A 339 4.20 -12.53 -9.81
N ARG A 340 4.53 -11.36 -10.38
CA ARG A 340 5.62 -11.12 -11.31
C ARG A 340 6.35 -9.83 -10.96
N ASN A 341 7.64 -9.73 -11.31
CA ASN A 341 8.53 -8.68 -10.76
C ASN A 341 8.92 -7.55 -11.73
N GLU A 342 8.53 -7.61 -13.02
CA GLU A 342 9.02 -6.67 -14.03
C GLU A 342 8.11 -5.48 -14.33
N THR A 343 6.90 -5.39 -13.77
CA THR A 343 5.91 -4.40 -14.19
C THR A 343 6.02 -3.09 -13.43
N ASP A 344 5.94 -1.96 -14.13
CA ASP A 344 5.66 -0.64 -13.56
C ASP A 344 4.15 -0.49 -13.30
N LEU A 345 3.73 -0.81 -12.10
CA LEU A 345 2.33 -0.72 -11.72
C LEU A 345 1.85 0.71 -11.51
N THR A 346 2.75 1.69 -11.35
CA THR A 346 2.34 3.09 -11.16
C THR A 346 1.74 3.63 -12.45
N SER A 347 2.46 3.50 -13.56
CA SER A 347 1.96 3.90 -14.89
C SER A 347 0.71 3.11 -15.27
N LEU A 348 0.68 1.80 -15.02
CA LEU A 348 -0.47 0.95 -15.29
C LEU A 348 -1.73 1.39 -14.52
N ALA A 349 -1.60 1.68 -13.23
CA ALA A 349 -2.72 2.14 -12.40
C ALA A 349 -3.20 3.53 -12.81
N GLU A 350 -2.31 4.43 -13.24
CA GLU A 350 -2.66 5.74 -13.78
C GLU A 350 -3.44 5.64 -15.11
N GLU A 351 -3.02 4.76 -16.00
CA GLU A 351 -3.69 4.48 -17.28
C GLU A 351 -5.11 3.93 -17.07
N ILE A 352 -5.25 3.00 -16.12
CA ILE A 352 -6.58 2.50 -15.69
C ILE A 352 -7.39 3.63 -15.07
N ALA A 353 -6.80 4.49 -14.23
CA ALA A 353 -7.52 5.59 -13.59
C ALA A 353 -8.10 6.57 -14.61
N GLU A 354 -7.39 6.89 -15.70
CA GLU A 354 -7.86 7.80 -16.75
C GLU A 354 -9.17 7.34 -17.39
N VAL A 355 -9.42 6.02 -17.41
CA VAL A 355 -10.69 5.46 -17.92
C VAL A 355 -11.90 5.87 -17.04
N PHE A 356 -11.66 6.11 -15.73
CA PHE A 356 -12.73 6.32 -14.74
C PHE A 356 -12.77 7.74 -14.14
N LEU A 357 -11.72 8.55 -14.37
CA LEU A 357 -11.59 9.91 -13.80
C LEU A 357 -12.33 10.98 -14.63
N ASP A 358 -12.75 10.66 -15.85
CA ASP A 358 -13.51 11.57 -16.74
C ASP A 358 -15.00 11.64 -16.39
#